data_6e2cf2f23444f6a36ac90d3a12ad6a74
#
_entry.id   6e2cf2f23444f6a36ac90d3a12ad6a74
#
_cell.length_a   1.000
_cell.length_b   1.000
_cell.length_c   1.000
_cell.angle_alpha   90.00
_cell.angle_beta   90.00
_cell.angle_gamma   90.00
#
_symmetry.space_group_name_H-M   'P 1'
#
loop_
_entity.id
_entity.type
_entity.pdbx_description
1 polymer ?
#
loop_
_entity_poly.entity_id
_entity_poly.type
_entity_poly.pdbx_seq_one_letter_code
_entity_poly.pdbx_strand_id
1 'polypeptide(L)'
;MDCFHVQTTYKPHTYLSRQSRQNNNKHDLTQLQASRQDEQEGSSSFGYEGIPEDQRPATEYYNLRKQPLFNWASEDTGTNGLIVRLGITYVALFALVCYPIAGATFILPDYELQKITAANIGDLGFVLVLLVRLYSGWGYIGSRLQSKVVEFEETGWYDGDFEYKTDEEKARDLFLYRSEVQPVEARIKLATLVTGAMLLAGCVGFNAAYKAKPIFNEYDPELLKVLQADENMANVAMKQAQKSGRPTYCESRYYRAVANGGQGC
;
A
#
# COMPACT_ATOMS: atom_id res chain seq x y z
N MET A 1 -43.35 4.25 -75.56
CA MET A 1 -41.90 4.26 -75.52
C MET A 1 -41.50 4.11 -74.06
N ASP A 2 -41.43 2.94 -73.77
CA ASP A 2 -40.74 2.06 -72.82
C ASP A 2 -40.45 2.57 -71.41
N CYS A 3 -41.32 2.12 -70.51
CA CYS A 3 -41.16 2.05 -69.09
C CYS A 3 -40.17 0.95 -68.71
N PHE A 4 -39.06 1.27 -68.02
CA PHE A 4 -38.25 0.30 -67.30
C PHE A 4 -38.66 0.24 -65.85
N HIS A 5 -39.29 -0.85 -65.49
CA HIS A 5 -39.59 -1.25 -64.11
C HIS A 5 -38.36 -1.88 -63.50
N VAL A 6 -37.77 -1.29 -62.46
CA VAL A 6 -36.76 -1.93 -61.66
C VAL A 6 -37.41 -2.49 -60.39
N GLN A 7 -37.55 -3.80 -60.32
CA GLN A 7 -37.94 -4.53 -59.12
C GLN A 7 -36.74 -4.69 -58.23
N THR A 8 -36.80 -4.08 -57.08
CA THR A 8 -35.86 -4.32 -55.96
C THR A 8 -36.33 -5.53 -55.16
N THR A 9 -35.64 -6.66 -55.35
CA THR A 9 -35.80 -7.87 -54.55
C THR A 9 -35.12 -7.69 -53.20
N TYR A 10 -35.91 -7.54 -52.16
CA TYR A 10 -35.49 -7.53 -50.76
C TYR A 10 -35.12 -8.95 -50.30
N LYS A 11 -33.87 -9.22 -49.93
CA LYS A 11 -33.41 -10.48 -49.32
C LYS A 11 -33.40 -10.36 -47.79
N PRO A 12 -34.29 -11.05 -47.05
CA PRO A 12 -34.23 -11.09 -45.58
C PRO A 12 -33.47 -12.32 -45.08
N HIS A 13 -32.15 -12.41 -45.27
CA HIS A 13 -31.42 -13.62 -44.83
C HIS A 13 -30.21 -13.37 -43.92
N THR A 14 -29.96 -12.15 -43.43
CA THR A 14 -28.77 -11.89 -42.61
C THR A 14 -29.03 -11.79 -41.11
N TYR A 15 -30.26 -11.71 -40.63
CA TYR A 15 -30.54 -11.57 -39.20
C TYR A 15 -30.57 -12.88 -38.42
N LEU A 16 -31.01 -13.98 -39.01
CA LEU A 16 -31.09 -15.29 -38.34
C LEU A 16 -29.73 -15.96 -38.12
N SER A 17 -28.75 -15.69 -39.00
CA SER A 17 -27.40 -16.25 -38.83
C SER A 17 -26.58 -15.60 -37.72
N ARG A 18 -26.88 -14.35 -37.38
CA ARG A 18 -26.15 -13.62 -36.31
C ARG A 18 -26.64 -14.01 -34.92
N GLN A 19 -27.95 -14.27 -34.76
CA GLN A 19 -28.50 -14.74 -33.47
C GLN A 19 -28.10 -16.19 -33.16
N SER A 20 -28.01 -17.05 -34.14
CA SER A 20 -27.56 -18.43 -34.00
C SER A 20 -26.07 -18.48 -33.59
N ARG A 21 -25.20 -17.63 -34.16
CA ARG A 21 -23.80 -17.54 -33.75
C ARG A 21 -23.60 -16.95 -32.35
N GLN A 22 -24.42 -16.01 -31.93
CA GLN A 22 -24.35 -15.47 -30.57
C GLN A 22 -24.83 -16.45 -29.50
N ASN A 23 -25.83 -17.26 -29.79
CA ASN A 23 -26.31 -18.31 -28.89
C ASN A 23 -25.28 -19.45 -28.76
N ASN A 24 -24.65 -19.88 -29.86
CA ASN A 24 -23.61 -20.90 -29.79
C ASN A 24 -22.39 -20.42 -28.99
N ASN A 25 -21.95 -19.18 -29.17
CA ASN A 25 -20.84 -18.62 -28.37
C ASN A 25 -21.16 -18.50 -26.86
N LYS A 26 -22.43 -18.21 -26.54
CA LYS A 26 -22.85 -18.20 -25.12
C LYS A 26 -22.89 -19.62 -24.55
N HIS A 27 -23.35 -20.58 -25.28
CA HIS A 27 -23.36 -21.98 -24.83
C HIS A 27 -21.95 -22.54 -24.69
N ASP A 28 -21.04 -22.24 -25.62
CA ASP A 28 -19.63 -22.64 -25.52
C ASP A 28 -18.92 -21.99 -24.35
N LEU A 29 -19.16 -20.69 -24.07
CA LEU A 29 -18.62 -20.01 -22.92
C LEU A 29 -19.14 -20.55 -21.58
N THR A 30 -20.43 -20.93 -21.55
CA THR A 30 -21.03 -21.52 -20.34
C THR A 30 -20.52 -22.95 -20.12
N GLN A 31 -20.31 -23.73 -21.17
CA GLN A 31 -19.71 -25.06 -21.09
C GLN A 31 -18.22 -25.00 -20.70
N LEU A 32 -17.45 -24.02 -21.21
CA LEU A 32 -16.08 -23.80 -20.83
C LEU A 32 -15.94 -23.29 -19.36
N GLN A 33 -16.92 -22.55 -18.88
CA GLN A 33 -16.97 -22.15 -17.48
C GLN A 33 -17.38 -23.29 -16.57
N ALA A 34 -18.34 -24.11 -16.97
CA ALA A 34 -18.74 -25.32 -16.23
C ALA A 34 -17.59 -26.35 -16.19
N SER A 35 -16.92 -26.62 -17.31
CA SER A 35 -15.78 -27.53 -17.33
C SER A 35 -14.58 -27.02 -16.49
N ARG A 36 -14.38 -25.69 -16.42
CA ARG A 36 -13.38 -25.11 -15.52
C ARG A 36 -13.77 -25.20 -14.04
N GLN A 37 -15.08 -25.14 -13.74
CA GLN A 37 -15.56 -25.38 -12.38
C GLN A 37 -15.45 -26.86 -11.99
N ASP A 38 -15.79 -27.77 -12.90
CA ASP A 38 -15.64 -29.21 -12.70
C ASP A 38 -14.17 -29.64 -12.61
N GLU A 39 -13.26 -28.99 -13.35
CA GLU A 39 -11.80 -29.18 -13.19
C GLU A 39 -11.28 -28.62 -11.86
N GLN A 40 -11.86 -27.54 -11.34
CA GLN A 40 -11.51 -27.01 -10.02
C GLN A 40 -12.07 -27.87 -8.88
N GLU A 41 -13.29 -28.39 -9.02
CA GLU A 41 -13.87 -29.32 -8.04
C GLU A 41 -13.25 -30.71 -8.13
N GLY A 42 -12.86 -31.19 -9.29
CA GLY A 42 -12.16 -32.48 -9.48
C GLY A 42 -10.69 -32.48 -9.03
N SER A 43 -10.06 -31.31 -8.98
CA SER A 43 -8.68 -31.15 -8.48
C SER A 43 -8.57 -31.10 -6.96
N SER A 44 -9.68 -30.89 -6.25
CA SER A 44 -9.69 -30.71 -4.80
C SER A 44 -9.73 -32.01 -3.98
N SER A 45 -9.98 -33.16 -4.59
CA SER A 45 -10.17 -34.41 -3.84
C SER A 45 -8.94 -35.31 -3.74
N PHE A 46 -7.78 -34.89 -4.26
CA PHE A 46 -6.58 -35.71 -4.21
C PHE A 46 -5.62 -35.24 -3.11
N GLY A 47 -5.63 -35.91 -1.98
CA GLY A 47 -4.81 -35.64 -0.80
C GLY A 47 -5.47 -34.68 0.21
N TYR A 48 -5.04 -34.71 1.44
CA TYR A 48 -5.60 -33.99 2.61
C TYR A 48 -6.98 -34.50 3.07
N GLU A 49 -7.15 -35.83 3.23
CA GLU A 49 -8.44 -36.42 3.60
C GLU A 49 -8.99 -35.96 4.97
N GLY A 50 -8.14 -35.48 5.89
CA GLY A 50 -8.55 -34.98 7.21
C GLY A 50 -8.65 -33.46 7.34
N ILE A 51 -8.10 -32.70 6.39
CA ILE A 51 -7.95 -31.25 6.51
C ILE A 51 -9.08 -30.51 5.79
N PRO A 52 -9.76 -29.55 6.47
CA PRO A 52 -10.77 -28.69 5.85
C PRO A 52 -10.22 -27.99 4.59
N GLU A 53 -11.04 -27.85 3.56
CA GLU A 53 -10.60 -27.32 2.26
C GLU A 53 -10.03 -25.91 2.31
N ASP A 54 -10.60 -25.07 3.17
CA ASP A 54 -10.19 -23.68 3.39
C ASP A 54 -8.82 -23.56 4.08
N GLN A 55 -8.40 -24.57 4.83
CA GLN A 55 -7.12 -24.61 5.56
C GLN A 55 -6.00 -25.36 4.79
N ARG A 56 -6.28 -25.88 3.62
CA ARG A 56 -5.27 -26.51 2.77
C ARG A 56 -4.29 -25.47 2.22
N PRO A 57 -2.97 -25.69 2.26
CA PRO A 57 -1.97 -24.70 1.84
C PRO A 57 -2.16 -24.18 0.40
N ALA A 58 -2.58 -25.04 -0.52
CA ALA A 58 -2.89 -24.66 -1.89
C ALA A 58 -4.11 -23.74 -1.97
N THR A 59 -5.17 -24.05 -1.22
CA THR A 59 -6.39 -23.22 -1.19
C THR A 59 -6.11 -21.86 -0.55
N GLU A 60 -5.33 -21.82 0.54
CA GLU A 60 -4.90 -20.57 1.15
C GLU A 60 -4.09 -19.71 0.20
N TYR A 61 -3.19 -20.30 -0.60
CA TYR A 61 -2.47 -19.60 -1.66
C TYR A 61 -3.44 -18.95 -2.65
N TYR A 62 -4.42 -19.68 -3.17
CA TYR A 62 -5.40 -19.12 -4.11
C TYR A 62 -6.27 -18.03 -3.47
N ASN A 63 -6.64 -18.19 -2.20
CA ASN A 63 -7.39 -17.19 -1.45
C ASN A 63 -6.57 -15.92 -1.21
N LEU A 64 -5.29 -16.05 -0.86
CA LEU A 64 -4.39 -14.90 -0.75
C LEU A 64 -4.26 -14.15 -2.07
N ARG A 65 -4.05 -14.87 -3.17
CA ARG A 65 -3.92 -14.29 -4.51
C ARG A 65 -5.17 -13.53 -4.97
N LYS A 66 -6.37 -13.95 -4.55
CA LYS A 66 -7.64 -13.25 -4.84
C LYS A 66 -7.75 -11.90 -4.11
N GLN A 67 -7.02 -11.69 -3.01
CA GLN A 67 -7.08 -10.44 -2.28
C GLN A 67 -6.40 -9.31 -3.05
N PRO A 68 -7.06 -8.13 -3.18
CA PRO A 68 -6.59 -7.06 -4.06
C PRO A 68 -5.18 -6.56 -3.71
N LEU A 69 -4.83 -6.49 -2.42
CA LEU A 69 -3.50 -6.05 -1.98
C LEU A 69 -2.42 -7.06 -2.35
N PHE A 70 -2.63 -8.35 -2.07
CA PHE A 70 -1.63 -9.39 -2.28
C PHE A 70 -1.42 -9.74 -3.76
N ASN A 71 -2.43 -9.48 -4.60
CA ASN A 71 -2.33 -9.60 -6.04
C ASN A 71 -1.37 -8.57 -6.70
N TRP A 72 -0.91 -7.57 -5.94
CA TRP A 72 0.03 -6.57 -6.47
C TRP A 72 1.39 -7.16 -6.86
N ALA A 73 1.82 -8.17 -6.13
CA ALA A 73 3.11 -8.84 -6.30
C ALA A 73 3.02 -10.16 -7.06
N SER A 74 1.79 -10.62 -7.43
CA SER A 74 1.58 -11.91 -8.10
C SER A 74 2.38 -12.02 -9.40
N GLU A 75 2.62 -13.25 -9.84
CA GLU A 75 3.41 -13.51 -11.04
C GLU A 75 2.80 -12.91 -12.30
N ASP A 76 1.48 -12.94 -12.44
CA ASP A 76 0.75 -12.35 -13.58
C ASP A 76 1.03 -10.85 -13.75
N THR A 77 1.22 -10.15 -12.63
CA THR A 77 1.43 -8.70 -12.64
C THR A 77 2.91 -8.34 -12.85
N GLY A 78 3.80 -9.25 -12.50
CA GLY A 78 5.25 -9.10 -12.65
C GLY A 78 5.84 -7.99 -11.77
N THR A 79 7.13 -7.75 -11.94
CA THR A 79 7.87 -6.70 -11.20
C THR A 79 7.36 -5.30 -11.57
N ASN A 80 7.06 -5.07 -12.85
CA ASN A 80 6.57 -3.76 -13.31
C ASN A 80 5.21 -3.41 -12.72
N GLY A 81 4.32 -4.38 -12.58
CA GLY A 81 3.01 -4.15 -11.99
C GLY A 81 3.09 -3.76 -10.51
N LEU A 82 3.98 -4.40 -9.74
CA LEU A 82 4.24 -4.05 -8.36
C LEU A 82 4.77 -2.62 -8.25
N ILE A 83 5.79 -2.26 -9.06
CA ILE A 83 6.40 -0.93 -9.05
C ILE A 83 5.39 0.16 -9.41
N VAL A 84 4.56 -0.06 -10.44
CA VAL A 84 3.55 0.92 -10.85
C VAL A 84 2.51 1.14 -9.74
N ARG A 85 2.02 0.09 -9.11
CA ARG A 85 1.03 0.20 -8.03
C ARG A 85 1.61 0.85 -6.79
N LEU A 86 2.83 0.50 -6.40
CA LEU A 86 3.55 1.17 -5.31
C LEU A 86 3.81 2.65 -5.64
N GLY A 87 4.20 2.97 -6.87
CA GLY A 87 4.41 4.34 -7.33
C GLY A 87 3.15 5.18 -7.30
N ILE A 88 2.01 4.64 -7.75
CA ILE A 88 0.72 5.33 -7.67
C ILE A 88 0.33 5.57 -6.20
N THR A 89 0.49 4.55 -5.35
CA THR A 89 0.20 4.67 -3.92
C THR A 89 1.09 5.71 -3.25
N TYR A 90 2.38 5.72 -3.56
CA TYR A 90 3.33 6.72 -3.09
C TYR A 90 2.91 8.14 -3.49
N VAL A 91 2.64 8.39 -4.77
CA VAL A 91 2.24 9.72 -5.24
C VAL A 91 0.92 10.18 -4.59
N ALA A 92 -0.06 9.28 -4.48
CA ALA A 92 -1.34 9.59 -3.86
C ALA A 92 -1.19 9.92 -2.36
N LEU A 93 -0.47 9.11 -1.60
CA LEU A 93 -0.23 9.35 -0.17
C LEU A 93 0.63 10.58 0.07
N PHE A 94 1.66 10.79 -0.75
CA PHE A 94 2.49 11.99 -0.67
C PHE A 94 1.65 13.25 -0.84
N ALA A 95 0.85 13.33 -1.91
CA ALA A 95 0.09 14.54 -2.24
C ALA A 95 -1.11 14.78 -1.31
N LEU A 96 -1.82 13.72 -0.93
CA LEU A 96 -3.09 13.85 -0.19
C LEU A 96 -2.91 13.81 1.33
N VAL A 97 -1.86 13.16 1.83
CA VAL A 97 -1.66 12.92 3.27
C VAL A 97 -0.38 13.55 3.79
N CYS A 98 0.78 13.11 3.30
CA CYS A 98 2.06 13.46 3.90
C CYS A 98 2.43 14.93 3.68
N TYR A 99 2.23 15.46 2.48
CA TYR A 99 2.54 16.85 2.18
C TYR A 99 1.64 17.86 2.91
N PRO A 100 0.30 17.69 2.99
CA PRO A 100 -0.55 18.57 3.81
C PRO A 100 -0.22 18.52 5.30
N ILE A 101 0.09 17.33 5.85
CA ILE A 101 0.48 17.18 7.26
C ILE A 101 1.81 17.90 7.52
N ALA A 102 2.81 17.70 6.67
CA ALA A 102 4.08 18.40 6.76
C ALA A 102 3.89 19.93 6.63
N GLY A 103 2.98 20.36 5.73
CA GLY A 103 2.62 21.78 5.56
C GLY A 103 2.00 22.41 6.80
N ALA A 104 1.21 21.66 7.55
CA ALA A 104 0.65 22.13 8.81
C ALA A 104 1.73 22.29 9.91
N THR A 105 2.83 21.53 9.82
CA THR A 105 3.95 21.61 10.76
C THR A 105 4.92 22.72 10.37
N PHE A 106 5.25 22.84 9.08
CA PHE A 106 6.19 23.82 8.54
C PHE A 106 5.42 24.93 7.82
N ILE A 107 4.87 25.88 8.55
CA ILE A 107 3.97 26.91 8.03
C ILE A 107 4.72 28.00 7.23
N LEU A 108 5.99 28.27 7.58
CA LEU A 108 6.76 29.33 6.93
C LEU A 108 7.27 28.89 5.55
N PRO A 109 7.23 29.77 4.54
CA PRO A 109 7.64 29.46 3.18
C PRO A 109 9.15 29.12 3.06
N ASP A 110 9.96 29.56 3.99
CA ASP A 110 11.41 29.31 4.02
C ASP A 110 11.79 27.86 4.30
N TYR A 111 10.85 27.02 4.75
CA TYR A 111 11.07 25.62 5.16
C TYR A 111 10.54 24.60 4.13
N GLU A 112 10.44 24.97 2.85
CA GLU A 112 9.92 24.05 1.82
C GLU A 112 10.77 22.77 1.69
N LEU A 113 12.09 22.86 1.84
CA LEU A 113 12.96 21.68 1.77
C LEU A 113 12.69 20.71 2.94
N GLN A 114 12.55 21.23 4.16
CA GLN A 114 12.22 20.42 5.35
C GLN A 114 10.84 19.79 5.22
N LYS A 115 9.87 20.52 4.71
CA LYS A 115 8.51 20.07 4.46
C LYS A 115 8.48 18.90 3.48
N ILE A 116 9.16 19.04 2.33
CA ILE A 116 9.22 18.00 1.30
C ILE A 116 9.96 16.76 1.84
N THR A 117 11.09 16.94 2.51
CA THR A 117 11.85 15.81 3.05
C THR A 117 11.11 15.10 4.19
N ALA A 118 10.44 15.82 5.07
CA ALA A 118 9.61 15.24 6.12
C ALA A 118 8.41 14.45 5.54
N ALA A 119 7.71 15.03 4.55
CA ALA A 119 6.62 14.37 3.85
C ALA A 119 7.10 13.07 3.16
N ASN A 120 8.26 13.11 2.52
CA ASN A 120 8.87 11.95 1.87
C ASN A 120 9.22 10.83 2.86
N ILE A 121 9.75 11.15 4.04
CA ILE A 121 10.04 10.16 5.09
C ILE A 121 8.74 9.50 5.58
N GLY A 122 7.71 10.28 5.84
CA GLY A 122 6.42 9.76 6.28
C GLY A 122 5.80 8.80 5.24
N ASP A 123 5.86 9.17 3.98
CA ASP A 123 5.32 8.38 2.88
C ASP A 123 6.12 7.09 2.64
N LEU A 124 7.45 7.17 2.59
CA LEU A 124 8.32 5.97 2.48
C LEU A 124 8.13 5.02 3.67
N GLY A 125 7.92 5.56 4.87
CA GLY A 125 7.58 4.76 6.05
C GLY A 125 6.27 4.01 5.88
N PHE A 126 5.24 4.64 5.33
CA PHE A 126 3.97 3.99 5.05
C PHE A 126 4.10 2.90 3.98
N VAL A 127 4.79 3.19 2.88
CA VAL A 127 5.07 2.20 1.82
C VAL A 127 5.86 1.01 2.36
N LEU A 128 6.81 1.25 3.27
CA LEU A 128 7.57 0.18 3.92
C LEU A 128 6.67 -0.73 4.76
N VAL A 129 5.77 -0.17 5.56
CA VAL A 129 4.80 -0.97 6.34
C VAL A 129 3.92 -1.81 5.43
N LEU A 130 3.48 -1.26 4.30
CA LEU A 130 2.68 -1.97 3.31
C LEU A 130 3.47 -3.13 2.67
N LEU A 131 4.75 -2.92 2.34
CA LEU A 131 5.63 -3.97 1.82
C LEU A 131 5.90 -5.06 2.86
N VAL A 132 6.10 -4.71 4.13
CA VAL A 132 6.24 -5.69 5.22
C VAL A 132 4.96 -6.52 5.36
N ARG A 133 3.78 -5.91 5.23
CA ARG A 133 2.50 -6.63 5.25
C ARG A 133 2.37 -7.60 4.08
N LEU A 134 2.77 -7.18 2.88
CA LEU A 134 2.82 -8.06 1.70
C LEU A 134 3.78 -9.23 1.93
N TYR A 135 4.99 -8.92 2.42
CA TYR A 135 6.01 -9.93 2.68
C TYR A 135 5.56 -10.96 3.72
N SER A 136 4.93 -10.51 4.81
CA SER A 136 4.45 -11.42 5.85
C SER A 136 3.37 -12.38 5.33
N GLY A 137 2.45 -11.91 4.48
CA GLY A 137 1.40 -12.76 3.92
C GLY A 137 1.95 -13.79 2.94
N TRP A 138 2.80 -13.39 2.00
CA TRP A 138 3.43 -14.32 1.05
C TRP A 138 4.39 -15.28 1.75
N GLY A 139 5.18 -14.81 2.72
CA GLY A 139 6.08 -15.62 3.51
C GLY A 139 5.36 -16.66 4.38
N TYR A 140 4.19 -16.30 4.92
CA TYR A 140 3.35 -17.26 5.65
C TYR A 140 2.92 -18.42 4.75
N ILE A 141 2.35 -18.13 3.58
CA ILE A 141 1.97 -19.17 2.61
C ILE A 141 3.18 -19.96 2.13
N GLY A 142 4.30 -19.28 1.85
CA GLY A 142 5.54 -19.93 1.45
C GLY A 142 6.04 -20.91 2.50
N SER A 143 5.97 -20.58 3.77
CA SER A 143 6.36 -21.49 4.87
C SER A 143 5.43 -22.69 4.97
N ARG A 144 4.13 -22.50 4.82
CA ARG A 144 3.12 -23.58 4.85
C ARG A 144 3.27 -24.55 3.67
N LEU A 145 3.55 -24.03 2.47
CA LEU A 145 3.80 -24.87 1.29
C LEU A 145 5.07 -25.72 1.44
N GLN A 146 6.11 -25.19 2.08
CA GLN A 146 7.38 -25.89 2.31
C GLN A 146 7.33 -26.83 3.53
N SER A 147 6.40 -26.63 4.45
CA SER A 147 6.28 -27.45 5.65
C SER A 147 5.96 -28.90 5.29
N LYS A 148 6.51 -29.84 6.07
CA LYS A 148 6.21 -31.26 5.99
C LYS A 148 4.91 -31.64 6.68
N VAL A 149 4.39 -30.73 7.53
CA VAL A 149 3.22 -30.92 8.37
C VAL A 149 2.27 -29.78 8.08
N VAL A 150 0.99 -30.06 8.01
CA VAL A 150 -0.07 -29.06 7.94
C VAL A 150 -0.69 -28.97 9.30
N GLU A 151 -0.69 -27.77 9.86
CA GLU A 151 -1.44 -27.44 11.06
C GLU A 151 -2.85 -27.03 10.62
N PHE A 152 -3.88 -27.59 11.22
CA PHE A 152 -5.26 -27.23 10.95
C PHE A 152 -6.07 -27.21 12.24
N GLU A 153 -7.14 -26.45 12.25
CA GLU A 153 -8.06 -26.36 13.38
C GLU A 153 -9.32 -27.17 13.04
N GLU A 154 -9.63 -28.17 13.85
CA GLU A 154 -10.94 -28.81 13.79
C GLU A 154 -12.03 -27.86 14.32
N THR A 155 -13.24 -28.03 13.80
CA THR A 155 -14.37 -27.16 14.09
C THR A 155 -14.63 -27.03 15.59
N GLY A 156 -14.19 -25.92 16.17
CA GLY A 156 -14.83 -25.41 17.37
C GLY A 156 -14.00 -25.16 18.59
N TRP A 157 -12.78 -25.59 18.76
CA TRP A 157 -11.95 -25.10 19.87
C TRP A 157 -10.51 -25.61 19.85
N TYR A 158 -9.56 -24.71 19.80
CA TYR A 158 -8.18 -24.67 20.30
C TYR A 158 -7.30 -25.92 20.23
N ASP A 159 -7.78 -27.01 19.73
CA ASP A 159 -7.01 -28.23 19.52
C ASP A 159 -6.57 -28.26 18.06
N GLY A 160 -5.49 -27.50 17.77
CA GLY A 160 -4.82 -27.60 16.48
C GLY A 160 -4.27 -28.99 16.30
N ASP A 161 -4.71 -29.68 15.27
CA ASP A 161 -4.20 -30.99 14.91
C ASP A 161 -3.12 -30.85 13.81
N PHE A 162 -2.27 -31.88 13.70
CA PHE A 162 -1.13 -31.87 12.78
C PHE A 162 -1.22 -33.09 11.89
N GLU A 163 -1.28 -32.88 10.59
CA GLU A 163 -1.24 -33.96 9.62
C GLU A 163 0.06 -33.90 8.79
N TYR A 164 0.68 -35.07 8.57
CA TYR A 164 1.86 -35.18 7.73
C TYR A 164 1.45 -35.26 6.26
N LYS A 165 2.00 -34.37 5.46
CA LYS A 165 1.81 -34.40 4.01
C LYS A 165 2.36 -35.68 3.41
N THR A 166 1.64 -36.26 2.47
CA THR A 166 2.15 -37.35 1.62
C THR A 166 3.27 -36.83 0.72
N ASP A 167 4.06 -37.76 0.15
CA ASP A 167 5.16 -37.33 -0.72
C ASP A 167 4.70 -36.68 -2.01
N GLU A 168 3.52 -37.04 -2.49
CA GLU A 168 2.87 -36.43 -3.65
C GLU A 168 2.43 -34.98 -3.34
N GLU A 169 1.81 -34.76 -2.20
CA GLU A 169 1.41 -33.43 -1.74
C GLU A 169 2.61 -32.51 -1.53
N LYS A 170 3.68 -33.02 -0.91
CA LYS A 170 4.93 -32.26 -0.75
C LYS A 170 5.51 -31.85 -2.10
N ALA A 171 5.51 -32.78 -3.08
CA ALA A 171 6.04 -32.51 -4.40
C ALA A 171 5.23 -31.40 -5.11
N ARG A 172 3.90 -31.49 -5.03
CA ARG A 172 2.98 -30.49 -5.60
C ARG A 172 3.13 -29.12 -4.95
N ASP A 173 3.11 -29.08 -3.62
CA ASP A 173 3.23 -27.84 -2.84
C ASP A 173 4.60 -27.18 -3.03
N LEU A 174 5.67 -28.00 -3.09
CA LEU A 174 7.00 -27.50 -3.36
C LEU A 174 7.15 -26.96 -4.79
N PHE A 175 6.48 -27.59 -5.76
CA PHE A 175 6.42 -27.08 -7.12
C PHE A 175 5.71 -25.71 -7.16
N LEU A 176 4.55 -25.60 -6.52
CA LEU A 176 3.79 -24.34 -6.43
C LEU A 176 4.60 -23.23 -5.73
N TYR A 177 5.30 -23.58 -4.65
CA TYR A 177 6.19 -22.64 -3.98
C TYR A 177 7.29 -22.12 -4.91
N ARG A 178 7.99 -23.01 -5.61
CA ARG A 178 9.13 -22.64 -6.46
C ARG A 178 8.71 -21.86 -7.71
N SER A 179 7.57 -22.23 -8.31
CA SER A 179 7.11 -21.60 -9.54
C SER A 179 6.47 -20.25 -9.30
N GLU A 180 5.68 -20.10 -8.23
CA GLU A 180 4.85 -18.89 -8.05
C GLU A 180 5.22 -18.05 -6.84
N VAL A 181 5.43 -18.66 -5.67
CA VAL A 181 5.62 -17.92 -4.42
C VAL A 181 7.05 -17.37 -4.28
N GLN A 182 8.05 -18.18 -4.58
CA GLN A 182 9.47 -17.81 -4.44
C GLN A 182 9.85 -16.56 -5.27
N PRO A 183 9.44 -16.41 -6.55
CA PRO A 183 9.75 -15.20 -7.31
C PRO A 183 9.03 -13.97 -6.77
N VAL A 184 7.81 -14.13 -6.23
CA VAL A 184 7.06 -13.04 -5.58
C VAL A 184 7.76 -12.57 -4.31
N GLU A 185 8.15 -13.50 -3.43
CA GLU A 185 8.92 -13.17 -2.22
C GLU A 185 10.22 -12.44 -2.54
N ALA A 186 10.96 -12.88 -3.55
CA ALA A 186 12.20 -12.24 -3.96
C ALA A 186 11.98 -10.79 -4.43
N ARG A 187 10.90 -10.55 -5.20
CA ARG A 187 10.51 -9.21 -5.66
C ARG A 187 10.15 -8.29 -4.48
N ILE A 188 9.34 -8.78 -3.55
CA ILE A 188 8.93 -8.01 -2.36
C ILE A 188 10.15 -7.72 -1.48
N LYS A 189 11.03 -8.70 -1.24
CA LYS A 189 12.29 -8.50 -0.49
C LYS A 189 13.14 -7.39 -1.09
N LEU A 190 13.34 -7.42 -2.40
CA LEU A 190 14.10 -6.39 -3.10
C LEU A 190 13.44 -5.01 -2.96
N ALA A 191 12.13 -4.93 -3.18
CA ALA A 191 11.39 -3.68 -3.02
C ALA A 191 11.49 -3.14 -1.58
N THR A 192 11.38 -4.01 -0.57
CA THR A 192 11.52 -3.63 0.85
C THR A 192 12.92 -3.10 1.16
N LEU A 193 13.97 -3.75 0.67
CA LEU A 193 15.35 -3.31 0.85
C LEU A 193 15.60 -1.95 0.18
N VAL A 194 15.13 -1.76 -1.04
CA VAL A 194 15.27 -0.49 -1.77
C VAL A 194 14.51 0.63 -1.05
N THR A 195 13.26 0.39 -0.65
CA THR A 195 12.46 1.38 0.08
C THR A 195 13.09 1.71 1.44
N GLY A 196 13.62 0.72 2.16
CA GLY A 196 14.35 0.94 3.41
C GLY A 196 15.61 1.78 3.22
N ALA A 197 16.39 1.53 2.16
CA ALA A 197 17.55 2.34 1.83
C ALA A 197 17.16 3.78 1.46
N MET A 198 16.09 3.97 0.69
CA MET A 198 15.55 5.29 0.36
C MET A 198 15.06 6.04 1.62
N LEU A 199 14.43 5.34 2.57
CA LEU A 199 14.01 5.91 3.85
C LEU A 199 15.20 6.39 4.67
N LEU A 200 16.27 5.60 4.78
CA LEU A 200 17.50 6.00 5.46
C LEU A 200 18.16 7.21 4.78
N ALA A 201 18.23 7.22 3.44
CA ALA A 201 18.73 8.37 2.70
C ALA A 201 17.84 9.61 2.93
N GLY A 202 16.52 9.45 3.00
CA GLY A 202 15.58 10.50 3.34
C GLY A 202 15.83 11.10 4.73
N CYS A 203 16.09 10.25 5.74
CA CYS A 203 16.43 10.69 7.09
C CYS A 203 17.73 11.49 7.14
N VAL A 204 18.74 11.05 6.39
CA VAL A 204 20.01 11.80 6.25
C VAL A 204 19.78 13.14 5.57
N GLY A 205 18.99 13.16 4.49
CA GLY A 205 18.61 14.38 3.78
C GLY A 205 17.85 15.37 4.66
N PHE A 206 16.89 14.88 5.46
CA PHE A 206 16.16 15.70 6.41
C PHE A 206 17.11 16.30 7.49
N ASN A 207 18.02 15.49 8.03
CA ASN A 207 19.00 15.97 9.00
C ASN A 207 19.92 17.06 8.40
N ALA A 208 20.34 16.89 7.14
CA ALA A 208 21.11 17.91 6.44
C ALA A 208 20.30 19.20 6.22
N ALA A 209 19.04 19.09 5.81
CA ALA A 209 18.13 20.22 5.65
C ALA A 209 17.87 20.94 7.00
N TYR A 210 17.71 20.16 8.09
CA TYR A 210 17.55 20.71 9.43
C TYR A 210 18.79 21.47 9.91
N LYS A 211 20.00 20.96 9.64
CA LYS A 211 21.27 21.66 9.99
C LYS A 211 21.47 22.94 9.16
N ALA A 212 21.00 22.95 7.91
CA ALA A 212 21.13 24.12 7.06
C ALA A 212 20.23 25.29 7.50
N LYS A 213 18.99 24.97 7.96
CA LYS A 213 18.04 25.92 8.52
C LYS A 213 17.33 25.30 9.73
N PRO A 214 17.84 25.49 10.97
CA PRO A 214 17.20 24.94 12.15
C PRO A 214 15.83 25.58 12.37
N ILE A 215 14.81 24.76 12.56
CA ILE A 215 13.40 25.15 12.69
C ILE A 215 13.14 25.94 13.99
N PHE A 216 14.02 25.76 14.96
CA PHE A 216 13.86 26.30 16.33
C PHE A 216 14.91 27.39 16.67
N ASN A 217 15.41 28.13 15.67
CA ASN A 217 16.30 29.27 15.96
C ASN A 217 15.60 30.37 16.80
N GLU A 218 14.26 30.40 16.82
CA GLU A 218 13.50 31.26 17.73
C GLU A 218 13.53 30.78 19.21
N TYR A 219 14.02 29.56 19.44
CA TYR A 219 14.11 28.90 20.74
C TYR A 219 15.52 28.48 21.09
N ASP A 220 16.51 29.26 20.65
CA ASP A 220 17.86 29.08 21.16
C ASP A 220 17.82 29.30 22.68
N PRO A 221 18.06 28.25 23.51
CA PRO A 221 18.00 28.38 24.95
C PRO A 221 19.03 29.39 25.51
N GLU A 222 20.09 29.66 24.74
CA GLU A 222 21.04 30.68 25.07
C GLU A 222 20.48 32.10 24.82
N LEU A 223 19.80 32.28 23.67
CA LEU A 223 19.11 33.54 23.35
C LEU A 223 18.00 33.83 24.36
N LEU A 224 17.23 32.80 24.76
CA LEU A 224 16.20 32.94 25.80
C LEU A 224 16.76 33.32 27.16
N LYS A 225 17.93 32.78 27.56
CA LYS A 225 18.60 33.15 28.77
C LYS A 225 19.11 34.61 28.74
N VAL A 226 19.65 35.04 27.59
CA VAL A 226 20.09 36.42 27.37
C VAL A 226 18.89 37.37 27.39
N LEU A 227 17.77 37.01 26.75
CA LEU A 227 16.52 37.81 26.77
C LEU A 227 15.89 37.90 28.16
N GLN A 228 16.02 36.85 29.00
CA GLN A 228 15.57 36.86 30.40
C GLN A 228 16.46 37.67 31.31
N ALA A 229 17.75 37.75 31.00
CA ALA A 229 18.74 38.44 31.83
C ALA A 229 18.94 39.94 31.48
N ASP A 230 18.45 40.37 30.32
CA ASP A 230 18.67 41.73 29.82
C ASP A 230 17.45 42.64 30.09
N GLU A 231 17.54 43.47 31.14
CA GLU A 231 16.51 44.48 31.47
C GLU A 231 16.23 45.46 30.31
N ASN A 232 17.23 45.75 29.49
CA ASN A 232 17.06 46.66 28.36
C ASN A 232 16.18 46.03 27.28
N MET A 233 16.36 44.76 27.00
CA MET A 233 15.50 44.03 26.06
C MET A 233 14.08 43.89 26.60
N ALA A 234 13.89 43.64 27.89
CA ALA A 234 12.57 43.60 28.50
C ALA A 234 11.85 44.97 28.41
N ASN A 235 12.58 46.07 28.63
CA ASN A 235 12.04 47.41 28.48
C ASN A 235 11.71 47.78 27.02
N VAL A 236 12.51 47.37 26.07
CA VAL A 236 12.22 47.54 24.64
C VAL A 236 10.99 46.71 24.24
N ALA A 237 10.90 45.48 24.69
CA ALA A 237 9.75 44.62 24.45
C ALA A 237 8.46 45.20 25.05
N MET A 238 8.53 45.76 26.26
CA MET A 238 7.38 46.40 26.90
C MET A 238 6.94 47.66 26.16
N LYS A 239 7.88 48.52 25.72
CA LYS A 239 7.56 49.68 24.89
C LYS A 239 6.96 49.33 23.53
N GLN A 240 7.39 48.24 22.93
CA GLN A 240 6.87 47.73 21.67
C GLN A 240 5.47 47.15 21.87
N ALA A 241 5.23 46.42 22.95
CA ALA A 241 3.93 45.91 23.32
C ALA A 241 2.91 47.04 23.56
N GLN A 242 3.33 48.12 24.21
CA GLN A 242 2.53 49.31 24.43
C GLN A 242 2.15 50.03 23.11
N LYS A 243 3.06 50.06 22.11
CA LYS A 243 2.83 50.69 20.81
C LYS A 243 1.95 49.86 19.89
N SER A 244 2.13 48.54 19.91
CA SER A 244 1.38 47.62 19.02
C SER A 244 0.05 47.15 19.60
N GLY A 245 -0.18 47.38 20.91
CA GLY A 245 -1.36 46.86 21.61
C GLY A 245 -1.34 45.35 21.79
N ARG A 246 -0.26 44.68 21.39
CA ARG A 246 -0.10 43.24 21.51
C ARG A 246 1.21 42.92 22.22
N PRO A 247 1.23 41.97 23.17
CA PRO A 247 2.43 41.52 23.79
C PRO A 247 3.38 40.89 22.75
N THR A 248 4.71 41.14 22.90
CA THR A 248 5.70 40.60 21.96
C THR A 248 5.74 39.08 21.94
N TYR A 249 5.34 38.42 23.03
CA TYR A 249 5.26 36.96 23.08
C TYR A 249 4.18 36.40 22.17
N CYS A 250 3.22 37.21 21.72
CA CYS A 250 2.18 36.76 20.74
C CYS A 250 2.75 36.44 19.36
N GLU A 251 3.92 36.95 19.00
CA GLU A 251 4.61 36.62 17.76
C GLU A 251 5.31 35.27 17.85
N SER A 252 5.71 34.84 19.06
CA SER A 252 6.34 33.53 19.29
C SER A 252 5.27 32.45 19.53
N ARG A 253 5.31 31.39 18.73
CA ARG A 253 4.40 30.26 18.85
C ARG A 253 4.48 29.54 20.21
N TYR A 254 5.68 29.43 20.76
CA TYR A 254 5.92 28.83 22.06
C TYR A 254 5.33 29.68 23.20
N TYR A 255 5.68 30.94 23.27
CA TYR A 255 5.18 31.81 24.33
C TYR A 255 3.67 32.02 24.24
N ARG A 256 3.10 31.99 23.03
CA ARG A 256 1.64 31.98 22.83
C ARG A 256 0.99 30.74 23.43
N ALA A 257 1.63 29.56 23.27
CA ALA A 257 1.10 28.31 23.81
C ALA A 257 1.28 28.21 25.33
N VAL A 258 2.41 28.71 25.88
CA VAL A 258 2.74 28.63 27.31
C VAL A 258 2.08 29.76 28.13
N ALA A 259 1.96 30.95 27.55
CA ALA A 259 1.32 32.08 28.20
C ALA A 259 -0.20 31.98 28.04
N ASN A 260 -0.89 31.61 29.09
CA ASN A 260 -2.35 31.58 29.20
C ASN A 260 -3.08 30.65 28.21
N GLY A 261 -2.43 29.60 27.70
CA GLY A 261 -3.07 28.72 26.74
C GLY A 261 -3.50 29.42 25.44
N GLY A 262 -2.82 30.49 25.06
CA GLY A 262 -3.13 31.27 23.86
C GLY A 262 -4.24 32.31 24.01
N GLN A 263 -4.77 32.51 25.20
CA GLN A 263 -5.92 33.42 25.42
C GLN A 263 -5.54 34.90 25.55
N GLY A 264 -4.29 35.28 25.43
CA GLY A 264 -3.82 36.68 25.56
C GLY A 264 -3.38 37.32 24.24
N CYS A 265 -3.48 36.59 23.13
CA CYS A 265 -3.09 37.00 21.80
C CYS A 265 -4.25 37.01 20.82
#